data_e7c947895c2bec5c4a1b0af2fe5ef3e5
#
_entry.id   e7c947895c2bec5c4a1b0af2fe5ef3e5
#
_cell.length_a   1.000
_cell.length_b   1.000
_cell.length_c   1.000
_cell.angle_alpha   90.00
_cell.angle_beta   90.00
_cell.angle_gamma   90.00
#
_symmetry.space_group_name_H-M   'P 1'
#
loop_
_entity.id
_entity.type
_entity.pdbx_description
1 polymer ?
#
loop_
_entity_poly.entity_id
_entity_poly.type
_entity_poly.pdbx_seq_one_letter_code
_entity_poly.pdbx_strand_id
1 'polypeptide(L)'
;MSRRLHFLLIDNDREHAIRIEKMIQAAHESLQLEFVTSLNLGIERLAKGDLDGVFLKPSDNSSHNTVIELRAANRKIPIIVLVTQGQMDVVADSMQQGAQEFLIEEQVTCELLLQV
;
A
#
# COMPACT_ATOMS: atom_id res chain seq x y z
N MET A 1 -16.94 -6.15 -19.59
CA MET A 1 -17.11 -5.83 -18.16
C MET A 1 -15.78 -5.50 -17.53
N SER A 2 -15.72 -4.39 -16.88
CA SER A 2 -14.49 -4.02 -16.20
C SER A 2 -14.30 -4.87 -14.95
N ARG A 3 -13.10 -5.41 -14.81
CA ARG A 3 -12.74 -6.16 -13.61
C ARG A 3 -12.53 -5.18 -12.45
N ARG A 4 -13.04 -5.56 -11.28
CA ARG A 4 -12.81 -4.77 -10.09
C ARG A 4 -11.37 -5.02 -9.59
N LEU A 5 -10.60 -3.95 -9.43
CA LEU A 5 -9.25 -4.06 -8.87
C LEU A 5 -9.35 -4.27 -7.36
N HIS A 6 -8.51 -5.14 -6.84
CA HIS A 6 -8.52 -5.48 -5.42
C HIS A 6 -7.13 -5.21 -4.83
N PHE A 7 -7.04 -4.21 -3.97
CA PHE A 7 -5.78 -3.80 -3.34
C PHE A 7 -5.82 -4.04 -1.84
N LEU A 8 -4.66 -4.29 -1.28
CA LEU A 8 -4.47 -4.45 0.16
C LEU A 8 -3.72 -3.24 0.70
N LEU A 9 -4.21 -2.66 1.78
CA LEU A 9 -3.50 -1.61 2.52
C LEU A 9 -2.93 -2.23 3.79
N ILE A 10 -1.63 -2.07 4.00
CA ILE A 10 -0.97 -2.48 5.24
C ILE A 10 -0.64 -1.21 6.02
N ASP A 11 -1.32 -1.03 7.14
CA ASP A 11 -1.22 0.21 7.93
C ASP A 11 -1.50 -0.15 9.40
N ASN A 12 -0.52 0.07 10.26
CA ASN A 12 -0.67 -0.26 11.67
C ASN A 12 -1.59 0.70 12.44
N ASP A 13 -2.02 1.78 11.80
CA ASP A 13 -2.98 2.73 12.40
C ASP A 13 -4.34 2.51 11.74
N ARG A 14 -5.25 1.90 12.50
CA ARG A 14 -6.57 1.56 11.99
C ARG A 14 -7.37 2.79 11.55
N GLU A 15 -7.30 3.88 12.30
CA GLU A 15 -8.02 5.10 11.95
C GLU A 15 -7.50 5.68 10.64
N HIS A 16 -6.19 5.67 10.46
CA HIS A 16 -5.58 6.12 9.23
C HIS A 16 -6.00 5.21 8.06
N ALA A 17 -6.00 3.91 8.27
CA ALA A 17 -6.40 2.95 7.24
C ALA A 17 -7.84 3.19 6.78
N ILE A 18 -8.75 3.47 7.71
CA ILE A 18 -10.14 3.74 7.39
C ILE A 18 -10.27 5.00 6.54
N ARG A 19 -9.49 6.05 6.88
CA ARG A 19 -9.52 7.29 6.09
C ARG A 19 -9.01 7.07 4.67
N ILE A 20 -7.94 6.32 4.52
CA ILE A 20 -7.39 6.00 3.20
C ILE A 20 -8.38 5.16 2.39
N GLU A 21 -9.00 4.18 3.03
CA GLU A 21 -9.99 3.35 2.36
C GLU A 21 -11.14 4.20 1.82
N LYS A 22 -11.68 5.10 2.63
CA LYS A 22 -12.77 5.97 2.19
C LYS A 22 -12.36 6.88 1.06
N MET A 23 -11.16 7.42 1.13
CA MET A 23 -10.64 8.32 0.09
C MET A 23 -10.49 7.58 -1.24
N ILE A 24 -9.93 6.39 -1.21
CA ILE A 24 -9.71 5.61 -2.42
C ILE A 24 -11.04 5.16 -3.02
N GLN A 25 -11.97 4.71 -2.21
CA GLN A 25 -13.27 4.26 -2.70
C GLN A 25 -14.08 5.41 -3.28
N ALA A 26 -13.97 6.61 -2.71
CA ALA A 26 -14.64 7.79 -3.26
C ALA A 26 -14.04 8.19 -4.61
N ALA A 27 -12.75 7.97 -4.80
CA ALA A 27 -12.06 8.34 -6.03
C ALA A 27 -12.25 7.32 -7.14
N HIS A 28 -12.44 6.03 -6.78
CA HIS A 28 -12.40 4.97 -7.77
C HIS A 28 -13.37 3.84 -7.35
N GLU A 29 -14.58 3.87 -7.89
CA GLU A 29 -15.63 2.92 -7.53
C GLU A 29 -15.31 1.47 -7.86
N SER A 30 -14.50 1.24 -8.89
CA SER A 30 -14.14 -0.12 -9.29
C SER A 30 -12.94 -0.66 -8.55
N LEU A 31 -12.38 0.09 -7.60
CA LEU A 31 -11.28 -0.39 -6.77
C LEU A 31 -11.82 -0.81 -5.40
N GLN A 32 -11.57 -2.06 -5.05
CA GLN A 32 -11.91 -2.58 -3.74
C GLN A 32 -10.65 -2.59 -2.89
N LEU A 33 -10.72 -1.99 -1.72
CA LEU A 33 -9.60 -1.93 -0.80
C LEU A 33 -9.95 -2.67 0.49
N GLU A 34 -9.08 -3.58 0.88
CA GLU A 34 -9.12 -4.14 2.23
C GLU A 34 -7.86 -3.73 2.97
N PHE A 35 -7.90 -3.69 4.29
CA PHE A 35 -6.71 -3.34 5.04
C PHE A 35 -6.45 -4.32 6.17
N VAL A 36 -5.16 -4.41 6.53
CA VAL A 36 -4.69 -5.15 7.68
C VAL A 36 -3.81 -4.24 8.50
N THR A 37 -3.70 -4.52 9.79
CA THR A 37 -3.01 -3.64 10.72
C THR A 37 -1.63 -4.13 11.12
N SER A 38 -1.14 -5.20 10.50
CA SER A 38 0.21 -5.68 10.76
C SER A 38 0.82 -6.25 9.49
N LEU A 39 2.15 -6.24 9.46
CA LEU A 39 2.89 -6.83 8.35
C LEU A 39 2.62 -8.32 8.23
N ASN A 40 2.56 -9.03 9.35
CA ASN A 40 2.32 -10.47 9.32
C ASN A 40 0.98 -10.81 8.69
N LEU A 41 -0.07 -10.06 9.04
CA LEU A 41 -1.38 -10.24 8.41
C LEU A 41 -1.32 -9.93 6.92
N GLY A 42 -0.53 -8.93 6.53
CA GLY A 42 -0.35 -8.60 5.13
C GLY A 42 0.32 -9.71 4.35
N ILE A 43 1.36 -10.30 4.92
CA ILE A 43 2.06 -11.43 4.29
C ILE A 43 1.12 -12.62 4.13
N GLU A 44 0.36 -12.93 5.16
CA GLU A 44 -0.62 -14.02 5.09
C GLU A 44 -1.66 -13.77 4.00
N ARG A 45 -2.12 -12.53 3.89
CA ARG A 45 -3.11 -12.18 2.87
C ARG A 45 -2.54 -12.30 1.45
N LEU A 46 -1.29 -11.86 1.27
CA LEU A 46 -0.62 -11.99 -0.02
C LEU A 46 -0.47 -13.44 -0.46
N ALA A 47 -0.21 -14.32 0.48
CA ALA A 47 -0.03 -15.74 0.18
C ALA A 47 -1.31 -16.38 -0.36
N LYS A 48 -2.48 -15.80 -0.05
CA LYS A 48 -3.76 -16.32 -0.56
C LYS A 48 -4.04 -15.91 -2.02
N GLY A 49 -3.35 -14.89 -2.51
CA GLY A 49 -3.55 -14.42 -3.87
C GLY A 49 -4.77 -13.51 -4.01
N ASP A 50 -5.18 -13.31 -5.27
CA ASP A 50 -6.34 -12.50 -5.65
C ASP A 50 -6.20 -11.00 -5.37
N LEU A 51 -4.98 -10.51 -5.27
CA LEU A 51 -4.71 -9.08 -5.09
C LEU A 51 -4.04 -8.53 -6.34
N ASP A 52 -4.38 -7.28 -6.67
CA ASP A 52 -3.81 -6.58 -7.81
C ASP A 52 -2.68 -5.63 -7.41
N GLY A 53 -2.60 -5.28 -6.13
CA GLY A 53 -1.55 -4.42 -5.63
C GLY A 53 -1.60 -4.25 -4.12
N VAL A 54 -0.56 -3.66 -3.58
CA VAL A 54 -0.43 -3.40 -2.15
C VAL A 54 -0.05 -1.95 -1.93
N PHE A 55 -0.76 -1.28 -1.03
CA PHE A 55 -0.33 -0.01 -0.46
C PHE A 55 0.31 -0.31 0.89
N LEU A 56 1.53 0.12 1.07
CA LEU A 56 2.26 -0.07 2.32
C LEU A 56 2.48 1.26 3.01
N LYS A 57 1.96 1.39 4.21
CA LYS A 57 2.22 2.55 5.06
C LYS A 57 3.32 2.16 6.05
N PRO A 58 4.55 2.68 5.90
CA PRO A 58 5.61 2.37 6.85
C PRO A 58 5.27 2.95 8.22
N SER A 59 5.53 2.18 9.27
CA SER A 59 5.40 2.68 10.63
C SER A 59 6.73 3.28 11.08
N ASP A 60 6.69 4.10 12.12
CA ASP A 60 7.90 4.71 12.66
C ASP A 60 8.88 3.67 13.18
N ASN A 61 8.38 2.51 13.57
CA ASN A 61 9.18 1.40 14.05
C ASN A 61 9.32 0.30 13.01
N SER A 62 9.06 0.61 11.74
CA SER A 62 9.11 -0.42 10.70
C SER A 62 10.53 -0.92 10.52
N SER A 63 10.64 -2.23 10.33
CA SER A 63 11.88 -2.85 9.93
C SER A 63 12.28 -2.33 8.56
N HIS A 64 13.59 -2.19 8.33
CA HIS A 64 14.11 -1.80 7.03
C HIS A 64 13.83 -2.84 5.96
N ASN A 65 13.35 -4.02 6.34
CA ASN A 65 13.15 -5.13 5.42
C ASN A 65 11.69 -5.37 5.03
N THR A 66 10.81 -4.42 5.33
CA THR A 66 9.37 -4.62 5.11
C THR A 66 9.03 -4.94 3.66
N VAL A 67 9.57 -4.16 2.73
CA VAL A 67 9.31 -4.39 1.30
C VAL A 67 9.92 -5.70 0.84
N ILE A 68 11.11 -6.03 1.32
CA ILE A 68 11.76 -7.30 0.99
C ILE A 68 10.89 -8.48 1.42
N GLU A 69 10.33 -8.42 2.63
CA GLU A 69 9.47 -9.47 3.14
C GLU A 69 8.20 -9.62 2.31
N LEU A 70 7.59 -8.50 1.90
CA LEU A 70 6.43 -8.55 1.02
C LEU A 70 6.78 -9.11 -0.35
N ARG A 71 7.94 -8.76 -0.88
CA ARG A 71 8.42 -9.31 -2.16
C ARG A 71 8.64 -10.81 -2.09
N ALA A 72 9.13 -11.30 -0.95
CA ALA A 72 9.31 -12.73 -0.76
C ALA A 72 7.97 -13.47 -0.80
N ALA A 73 6.91 -12.83 -0.30
CA ALA A 73 5.58 -13.42 -0.31
C ALA A 73 4.94 -13.38 -1.70
N ASN A 74 5.25 -12.35 -2.50
CA ASN A 74 4.73 -12.24 -3.86
C ASN A 74 5.69 -11.40 -4.70
N ARG A 75 6.36 -12.02 -5.66
CA ARG A 75 7.41 -11.38 -6.45
C ARG A 75 6.89 -10.43 -7.51
N LYS A 76 5.63 -10.52 -7.88
CA LYS A 76 5.10 -9.80 -9.04
C LYS A 76 4.15 -8.67 -8.68
N ILE A 77 3.59 -8.68 -7.48
CA ILE A 77 2.56 -7.72 -7.14
C ILE A 77 3.14 -6.30 -7.04
N PRO A 78 2.48 -5.27 -7.58
CA PRO A 78 2.92 -3.90 -7.38
C PRO A 78 2.84 -3.52 -5.90
N ILE A 79 3.91 -2.93 -5.39
CA ILE A 79 3.97 -2.41 -4.03
C ILE A 79 4.14 -0.90 -4.11
N ILE A 80 3.18 -0.18 -3.57
CA ILE A 80 3.15 1.28 -3.58
C ILE A 80 3.29 1.73 -2.12
N VAL A 81 4.34 2.50 -1.85
CA VAL A 81 4.61 2.96 -0.48
C VAL A 81 3.92 4.30 -0.25
N LEU A 82 3.11 4.39 0.81
CA LEU A 82 2.47 5.63 1.22
C LEU A 82 3.31 6.29 2.29
N VAL A 83 3.77 7.51 2.04
CA VAL A 83 4.62 8.23 2.98
C VAL A 83 4.07 9.62 3.22
N THR A 84 4.43 10.20 4.37
CA THR A 84 4.24 11.63 4.60
C THR A 84 5.47 12.37 4.12
N GLN A 85 5.39 13.71 4.01
CA GLN A 85 6.55 14.49 3.62
C GLN A 85 7.71 14.33 4.60
N GLY A 86 7.42 14.08 5.87
CA GLY A 86 8.44 13.84 6.87
C GLY A 86 9.14 12.48 6.76
N GLN A 87 8.65 11.60 5.88
CA GLN A 87 9.17 10.25 5.72
C GLN A 87 9.88 10.04 4.39
N MET A 88 10.31 11.10 3.73
CA MET A 88 10.92 10.97 2.40
C MET A 88 12.22 10.16 2.42
N ASP A 89 12.90 10.09 3.55
CA ASP A 89 14.09 9.27 3.71
C ASP A 89 13.78 7.77 3.57
N VAL A 90 12.55 7.36 3.87
CA VAL A 90 12.15 5.95 3.74
C VAL A 90 11.98 5.54 2.28
N VAL A 91 11.71 6.51 1.39
CA VAL A 91 11.41 6.23 0.00
C VAL A 91 12.57 5.55 -0.71
N ALA A 92 13.79 6.07 -0.54
CA ALA A 92 14.96 5.52 -1.23
C ALA A 92 15.18 4.06 -0.85
N ASP A 93 15.11 3.74 0.45
CA ASP A 93 15.27 2.37 0.92
C ASP A 93 14.19 1.46 0.37
N SER A 94 12.93 1.94 0.38
CA SER A 94 11.81 1.15 -0.11
C SER A 94 11.93 0.83 -1.60
N MET A 95 12.37 1.81 -2.38
CA MET A 95 12.55 1.60 -3.82
C MET A 95 13.68 0.61 -4.10
N GLN A 96 14.77 0.67 -3.33
CA GLN A 96 15.86 -0.30 -3.45
C GLN A 96 15.43 -1.71 -3.09
N GLN A 97 14.47 -1.85 -2.20
CA GLN A 97 13.94 -3.14 -1.78
C GLN A 97 12.93 -3.73 -2.77
N GLY A 98 12.53 -2.98 -3.77
CA GLY A 98 11.66 -3.48 -4.82
C GLY A 98 10.26 -2.89 -4.87
N ALA A 99 10.00 -1.79 -4.15
CA ALA A 99 8.75 -1.07 -4.34
C ALA A 99 8.71 -0.45 -5.74
N GLN A 100 7.58 -0.46 -6.39
CA GLN A 100 7.42 0.10 -7.72
C GLN A 100 7.21 1.60 -7.70
N GLU A 101 6.59 2.11 -6.64
CA GLU A 101 6.19 3.50 -6.61
C GLU A 101 5.99 3.97 -5.18
N PHE A 102 5.91 5.28 -5.00
CA PHE A 102 5.52 5.86 -3.73
C PHE A 102 4.53 6.99 -3.96
N LEU A 103 3.72 7.27 -2.94
CA LEU A 103 2.78 8.38 -2.94
C LEU A 103 2.98 9.16 -1.64
N ILE A 104 2.98 10.49 -1.75
CA ILE A 104 3.04 11.36 -0.58
C ILE A 104 1.61 11.67 -0.17
N GLU A 105 1.22 11.28 1.04
CA GLU A 105 -0.17 11.35 1.48
C GLU A 105 -0.76 12.76 1.39
N GLU A 106 0.02 13.76 1.77
CA GLU A 106 -0.45 15.15 1.75
C GLU A 106 -0.74 15.65 0.34
N GLN A 107 -0.18 14.99 -0.65
CA GLN A 107 -0.36 15.33 -2.06
C GLN A 107 -1.32 14.41 -2.78
N VAL A 108 -1.80 13.37 -2.10
CA VAL A 108 -2.73 12.42 -2.72
C VAL A 108 -4.09 13.07 -2.85
N THR A 109 -4.57 13.14 -4.07
CA THR A 109 -5.91 13.61 -4.38
C THR A 109 -6.63 12.49 -5.13
N CYS A 110 -7.92 12.65 -5.31
CA CYS A 110 -8.68 11.70 -6.11
C CYS A 110 -8.09 11.55 -7.51
N GLU A 111 -7.65 12.65 -8.10
CA GLU A 111 -7.05 12.63 -9.44
C GLU A 111 -5.74 11.84 -9.44
N LEU A 112 -4.90 12.07 -8.44
CA LEU A 112 -3.62 11.40 -8.35
C LEU A 112 -3.80 9.88 -8.21
N LEU A 113 -4.76 9.46 -7.40
CA LEU A 113 -5.05 8.04 -7.22
C LEU A 113 -5.54 7.39 -8.52
N LEU A 114 -6.26 8.13 -9.34
CA LEU A 114 -6.73 7.61 -10.62
C LEU A 114 -5.59 7.38 -11.62
N GLN A 115 -4.45 8.02 -11.41
CA GLN A 115 -3.28 7.87 -12.28
C GLN A 115 -2.40 6.69 -11.88
N VAL A 116 -2.60 6.14 -10.71
CA VAL A 116 -1.85 4.99 -10.21
C VAL A 116 -2.53 3.66 -10.61
#